data_561c21a994dd121a1ae02a44a68248e9
#
_entry.id   561c21a994dd121a1ae02a44a68248e9
#
_cell.length_a   1.000
_cell.length_b   1.000
_cell.length_c   1.000
_cell.angle_alpha   90.00
_cell.angle_beta   90.00
_cell.angle_gamma   90.00
#
_symmetry.space_group_name_H-M   'P 1'
#
loop_
_entity.id
_entity.type
_entity.pdbx_description
1 polymer ?
#
loop_
_entity_poly.entity_id
_entity_poly.type
_entity_poly.pdbx_seq_one_letter_code
_entity_poly.pdbx_strand_id
1 'polypeptide(L)'
;MAGMPTQGAAPPQQAVRPDQLSGLLLDASAVSSVMQEPAMSGLTPAPSTAHRTTSSAPANCASAAEAGNTAAYLGTDFTATAGSDLSGPSDPNITVTQFVTSFPSVEAAASVQDTQINEWRACAGISVTLTGGGPPHTITVGEPESVEGRLTVTFTEPGRSCQHVLTTDSNVVIDVATCTATGGQQADDIAKQITDKIT
;
A
#
# COMPACT_ATOMS: atom_id res chain seq x y z
N MET A 1 38.44 19.24 31.25
CA MET A 1 37.30 19.52 30.34
C MET A 1 37.27 18.39 29.30
N ALA A 2 36.35 17.46 29.45
CA ALA A 2 36.20 16.36 28.51
C ALA A 2 35.26 16.82 27.38
N GLY A 3 35.77 16.82 26.14
CA GLY A 3 34.98 17.15 24.96
C GLY A 3 33.94 16.04 24.71
N MET A 4 32.68 16.42 24.60
CA MET A 4 31.60 15.52 24.12
C MET A 4 31.88 15.15 22.67
N PRO A 5 31.71 13.86 22.28
CA PRO A 5 31.76 13.49 20.88
C PRO A 5 30.52 14.08 20.17
N THR A 6 30.74 14.87 19.15
CA THR A 6 29.71 15.27 18.19
C THR A 6 29.24 13.99 17.47
N GLN A 7 27.99 13.57 17.71
CA GLN A 7 27.35 12.57 16.90
C GLN A 7 27.24 13.13 15.47
N GLY A 8 27.98 12.53 14.55
CA GLY A 8 27.86 12.84 13.13
C GLY A 8 26.42 12.56 12.67
N ALA A 9 25.79 13.53 12.01
CA ALA A 9 24.51 13.32 11.36
C ALA A 9 24.63 12.14 10.38
N ALA A 10 23.67 11.23 10.40
CA ALA A 10 23.59 10.17 9.41
C ALA A 10 23.58 10.80 8.01
N PRO A 11 24.23 10.19 7.01
CA PRO A 11 24.19 10.69 5.64
C PRO A 11 22.72 10.78 5.18
N PRO A 12 22.35 11.82 4.41
CA PRO A 12 21.00 11.93 3.89
C PRO A 12 20.67 10.69 3.08
N GLN A 13 19.54 10.07 3.38
CA GLN A 13 19.03 8.92 2.62
C GLN A 13 18.84 9.33 1.16
N GLN A 14 19.39 8.54 0.24
CA GLN A 14 19.33 8.88 -1.18
C GLN A 14 17.89 8.70 -1.69
N ALA A 15 17.35 9.74 -2.32
CA ALA A 15 16.01 9.67 -2.88
C ALA A 15 15.88 8.56 -3.94
N VAL A 16 14.81 7.79 -3.87
CA VAL A 16 14.47 6.76 -4.86
C VAL A 16 14.07 7.42 -6.18
N ARG A 17 14.67 7.00 -7.28
CA ARG A 17 14.35 7.50 -8.61
C ARG A 17 13.18 6.73 -9.24
N PRO A 18 12.42 7.35 -10.16
CA PRO A 18 11.30 6.71 -10.85
C PRO A 18 11.62 5.37 -11.50
N ASP A 19 12.82 5.22 -12.08
CA ASP A 19 13.28 3.99 -12.74
C ASP A 19 13.57 2.83 -11.78
N GLN A 20 13.66 3.09 -10.48
CA GLN A 20 13.93 2.09 -9.44
C GLN A 20 12.65 1.48 -8.86
N LEU A 21 11.48 2.13 -9.03
CA LEU A 21 10.25 1.75 -8.33
C LEU A 21 9.82 0.30 -8.58
N SER A 22 9.86 -0.17 -9.83
CA SER A 22 9.48 -1.55 -10.14
C SER A 22 10.34 -2.60 -9.44
N GLY A 23 11.61 -2.26 -9.15
CA GLY A 23 12.53 -3.12 -8.41
C GLY A 23 12.23 -3.20 -6.91
N LEU A 24 11.46 -2.27 -6.36
CA LEU A 24 11.03 -2.29 -4.97
C LEU A 24 9.91 -3.30 -4.73
N LEU A 25 9.05 -3.54 -5.71
CA LEU A 25 7.97 -4.51 -5.59
C LEU A 25 8.52 -5.90 -5.28
N LEU A 26 7.78 -6.67 -4.50
CA LEU A 26 8.08 -8.08 -4.29
C LEU A 26 7.64 -8.87 -5.53
N ASP A 27 8.50 -9.78 -5.96
CA ASP A 27 8.16 -10.74 -7.01
C ASP A 27 7.18 -11.82 -6.51
N ALA A 28 6.63 -12.60 -7.43
CA ALA A 28 5.66 -13.63 -7.12
C ALA A 28 6.18 -14.69 -6.13
N SER A 29 7.48 -14.99 -6.14
CA SER A 29 8.09 -15.96 -5.21
C SER A 29 8.16 -15.40 -3.79
N ALA A 30 8.57 -14.15 -3.63
CA ALA A 30 8.62 -13.48 -2.33
C ALA A 30 7.20 -13.32 -1.75
N VAL A 31 6.23 -12.90 -2.59
CA VAL A 31 4.82 -12.81 -2.19
C VAL A 31 4.26 -14.17 -1.80
N SER A 32 4.54 -15.24 -2.57
CA SER A 32 4.14 -16.62 -2.23
C SER A 32 4.62 -17.03 -0.84
N SER A 33 5.85 -16.65 -0.50
CA SER A 33 6.44 -16.97 0.81
C SER A 33 5.72 -16.24 1.94
N VAL A 34 5.39 -14.96 1.77
CA VAL A 34 4.65 -14.17 2.78
C VAL A 34 3.23 -14.67 2.94
N MET A 35 2.53 -14.90 1.83
CA MET A 35 1.14 -15.34 1.82
C MET A 35 0.97 -16.81 2.24
N GLN A 36 2.06 -17.58 2.29
CA GLN A 36 2.06 -19.04 2.49
C GLN A 36 1.16 -19.76 1.45
N GLU A 37 1.07 -19.18 0.26
CA GLU A 37 0.28 -19.66 -0.87
C GLU A 37 1.24 -20.00 -2.02
N PRO A 38 1.28 -21.27 -2.45
CA PRO A 38 2.20 -21.68 -3.52
C PRO A 38 1.82 -21.03 -4.85
N ALA A 39 2.84 -20.62 -5.60
CA ALA A 39 2.69 -20.15 -6.97
C ALA A 39 1.73 -18.96 -7.18
N MET A 40 1.77 -17.97 -6.28
CA MET A 40 1.13 -16.68 -6.55
C MET A 40 1.56 -16.18 -7.93
N SER A 41 0.63 -15.65 -8.70
CA SER A 41 0.90 -15.19 -10.06
C SER A 41 0.38 -13.78 -10.28
N GLY A 42 1.14 -13.00 -11.06
CA GLY A 42 0.72 -11.66 -11.45
C GLY A 42 -0.51 -11.72 -12.39
N LEU A 43 -1.45 -10.83 -12.15
CA LEU A 43 -2.64 -10.65 -13.01
C LEU A 43 -2.27 -9.90 -14.30
N THR A 44 -1.12 -9.22 -14.32
CA THR A 44 -0.53 -8.56 -15.48
C THR A 44 0.92 -9.01 -15.68
N PRO A 45 1.40 -9.06 -16.93
CA PRO A 45 2.76 -9.52 -17.22
C PRO A 45 3.87 -8.54 -16.79
N ALA A 46 3.52 -7.30 -16.48
CA ALA A 46 4.45 -6.25 -16.04
C ALA A 46 3.79 -5.37 -14.97
N PRO A 47 4.59 -4.72 -14.09
CA PRO A 47 4.08 -3.75 -13.15
C PRO A 47 3.30 -2.63 -13.84
N SER A 48 2.18 -2.21 -13.21
CA SER A 48 1.44 -1.03 -13.63
C SER A 48 2.27 0.23 -13.39
N THR A 49 2.16 1.20 -14.28
CA THR A 49 2.74 2.54 -14.13
C THR A 49 1.68 3.60 -13.88
N ALA A 50 0.47 3.20 -13.53
CA ALA A 50 -0.65 4.09 -13.22
C ALA A 50 -1.41 3.58 -12.00
N HIS A 51 -1.89 4.52 -11.18
CA HIS A 51 -2.78 4.22 -10.06
C HIS A 51 -4.12 3.65 -10.54
N ARG A 52 -4.81 2.97 -9.64
CA ARG A 52 -6.14 2.40 -9.88
C ARG A 52 -7.20 3.50 -9.89
N THR A 53 -8.17 3.37 -10.77
CA THR A 53 -9.23 4.39 -10.96
C THR A 53 -10.61 3.91 -10.51
N THR A 54 -10.67 2.91 -9.64
CA THR A 54 -11.91 2.42 -9.04
C THR A 54 -12.62 3.54 -8.29
N SER A 55 -13.89 3.72 -8.55
CA SER A 55 -14.75 4.67 -7.84
C SER A 55 -15.35 4.02 -6.60
N SER A 56 -15.68 4.82 -5.61
CA SER A 56 -16.38 4.35 -4.41
C SER A 56 -17.63 5.16 -4.09
N ALA A 57 -18.53 4.55 -3.35
CA ALA A 57 -19.65 5.22 -2.71
C ALA A 57 -19.67 4.85 -1.21
N PRO A 58 -19.37 5.77 -0.29
CA PRO A 58 -19.05 7.21 -0.49
C PRO A 58 -17.72 7.44 -1.25
N ALA A 59 -17.65 8.52 -2.04
CA ALA A 59 -16.51 8.80 -2.92
C ALA A 59 -15.17 9.03 -2.18
N ASN A 60 -15.22 9.59 -0.99
CA ASN A 60 -14.05 9.86 -0.15
C ASN A 60 -13.42 8.61 0.48
N CYS A 61 -14.02 7.42 0.32
CA CYS A 61 -13.52 6.18 0.92
C CYS A 61 -12.77 5.27 -0.06
N ALA A 62 -12.54 5.70 -1.29
CA ALA A 62 -11.84 4.90 -2.29
C ALA A 62 -10.42 4.52 -1.84
N SER A 63 -9.68 5.46 -1.28
CA SER A 63 -8.29 5.25 -0.84
C SER A 63 -8.18 4.33 0.38
N ALA A 64 -9.17 4.29 1.27
CA ALA A 64 -9.19 3.35 2.39
C ALA A 64 -9.55 1.93 1.95
N ALA A 65 -10.34 1.83 0.89
CA ALA A 65 -10.91 0.58 0.40
C ALA A 65 -10.03 -0.16 -0.61
N GLU A 66 -9.06 0.51 -1.23
CA GLU A 66 -8.25 -0.06 -2.30
C GLU A 66 -6.84 0.53 -2.35
N ALA A 67 -5.82 -0.32 -2.21
CA ALA A 67 -4.42 0.07 -2.35
C ALA A 67 -4.12 0.58 -3.78
N GLY A 68 -3.30 1.61 -3.88
CA GLY A 68 -2.94 2.25 -5.15
C GLY A 68 -4.09 3.02 -5.80
N ASN A 69 -5.16 3.35 -5.09
CA ASN A 69 -6.26 4.12 -5.65
C ASN A 69 -5.86 5.58 -5.89
N THR A 70 -6.21 6.11 -7.07
CA THR A 70 -5.95 7.50 -7.47
C THR A 70 -6.41 8.53 -6.41
N ALA A 71 -7.46 8.23 -5.65
CA ALA A 71 -7.99 9.15 -4.63
C ALA A 71 -6.93 9.53 -3.57
N ALA A 72 -6.03 8.60 -3.22
CA ALA A 72 -4.94 8.89 -2.27
C ALA A 72 -3.92 9.91 -2.80
N TYR A 73 -3.83 10.07 -4.10
CA TYR A 73 -2.78 10.84 -4.78
C TYR A 73 -3.32 12.09 -5.52
N LEU A 74 -4.62 12.37 -5.44
CA LEU A 74 -5.23 13.54 -6.06
C LEU A 74 -4.66 14.84 -5.48
N GLY A 75 -4.22 15.74 -6.37
CA GLY A 75 -3.66 17.03 -5.99
C GLY A 75 -2.23 16.97 -5.43
N THR A 76 -1.58 15.79 -5.46
CA THR A 76 -0.16 15.64 -5.10
C THR A 76 0.73 15.78 -6.34
N ASP A 77 2.01 16.00 -6.10
CA ASP A 77 3.05 16.15 -7.13
C ASP A 77 3.90 14.88 -7.29
N PHE A 78 3.29 13.68 -7.14
CA PHE A 78 4.02 12.42 -7.32
C PHE A 78 4.75 12.39 -8.68
N THR A 79 5.91 11.76 -8.70
CA THR A 79 6.78 11.73 -9.90
C THR A 79 6.58 10.47 -10.74
N ALA A 80 6.34 9.33 -10.10
CA ALA A 80 6.06 8.07 -10.76
C ALA A 80 5.39 7.08 -9.81
N THR A 81 4.77 6.05 -10.35
CA THR A 81 4.24 4.91 -9.60
C THR A 81 4.60 3.60 -10.29
N ALA A 82 4.74 2.55 -9.50
CA ALA A 82 4.77 1.17 -9.97
C ALA A 82 3.88 0.32 -9.07
N GLY A 83 3.13 -0.61 -9.65
CA GLY A 83 2.24 -1.49 -8.90
C GLY A 83 2.07 -2.85 -9.53
N SER A 84 1.70 -3.84 -8.73
CA SER A 84 1.37 -5.18 -9.22
C SER A 84 0.23 -5.78 -8.41
N ASP A 85 -0.57 -6.58 -9.11
CA ASP A 85 -1.64 -7.40 -8.55
C ASP A 85 -1.27 -8.87 -8.74
N LEU A 86 -1.40 -9.65 -7.66
CA LEU A 86 -1.16 -11.09 -7.67
C LEU A 86 -2.35 -11.82 -7.06
N SER A 87 -2.60 -13.03 -7.53
CA SER A 87 -3.64 -13.91 -6.98
C SER A 87 -3.13 -15.32 -6.75
N GLY A 88 -3.73 -16.00 -5.79
CA GLY A 88 -3.49 -17.42 -5.52
C GLY A 88 -4.10 -18.30 -6.62
N PRO A 89 -3.39 -19.32 -7.10
CA PRO A 89 -3.91 -20.23 -8.12
C PRO A 89 -5.01 -21.15 -7.61
N SER A 90 -4.98 -21.46 -6.32
CA SER A 90 -5.92 -22.38 -5.67
C SER A 90 -7.19 -21.66 -5.20
N ASP A 91 -7.07 -20.40 -4.80
CA ASP A 91 -8.15 -19.56 -4.32
C ASP A 91 -8.01 -18.14 -4.87
N PRO A 92 -8.88 -17.72 -5.80
CA PRO A 92 -8.84 -16.36 -6.35
C PRO A 92 -9.20 -15.27 -5.34
N ASN A 93 -9.70 -15.62 -4.14
CA ASN A 93 -9.92 -14.68 -3.06
C ASN A 93 -8.62 -14.33 -2.31
N ILE A 94 -7.57 -15.12 -2.49
CA ILE A 94 -6.24 -14.78 -1.99
C ILE A 94 -5.60 -13.83 -3.00
N THR A 95 -5.48 -12.57 -2.61
CA THR A 95 -4.94 -11.52 -3.49
C THR A 95 -3.93 -10.65 -2.75
N VAL A 96 -3.00 -10.12 -3.52
CA VAL A 96 -2.05 -9.09 -3.08
C VAL A 96 -2.04 -7.98 -4.12
N THR A 97 -2.25 -6.76 -3.65
CA THR A 97 -2.02 -5.53 -4.41
C THR A 97 -0.88 -4.77 -3.74
N GLN A 98 0.13 -4.41 -4.49
CA GLN A 98 1.24 -3.60 -3.99
C GLN A 98 1.52 -2.45 -4.94
N PHE A 99 1.67 -1.24 -4.39
CA PHE A 99 2.04 -0.03 -5.10
C PHE A 99 3.17 0.69 -4.37
N VAL A 100 4.05 1.31 -5.13
CA VAL A 100 5.07 2.23 -4.66
C VAL A 100 5.01 3.49 -5.53
N THR A 101 4.95 4.65 -4.87
CA THR A 101 4.79 5.94 -5.54
C THR A 101 5.87 6.90 -5.04
N SER A 102 6.69 7.43 -5.95
CA SER A 102 7.76 8.37 -5.63
C SER A 102 7.31 9.83 -5.70
N PHE A 103 7.95 10.64 -4.88
CA PHE A 103 7.69 12.07 -4.72
C PHE A 103 8.99 12.89 -4.89
N PRO A 104 8.89 14.22 -5.10
CA PRO A 104 10.06 15.10 -5.19
C PRO A 104 10.88 15.15 -3.88
N SER A 105 10.25 14.91 -2.72
CA SER A 105 10.91 14.95 -1.42
C SER A 105 10.28 13.99 -0.41
N VAL A 106 10.99 13.78 0.70
CA VAL A 106 10.50 12.99 1.86
C VAL A 106 9.24 13.64 2.45
N GLU A 107 9.21 14.95 2.57
CA GLU A 107 8.09 15.70 3.12
C GLU A 107 6.84 15.58 2.25
N ALA A 108 7.01 15.58 0.92
CA ALA A 108 5.90 15.39 -0.01
C ALA A 108 5.29 13.98 0.14
N ALA A 109 6.10 12.94 0.27
CA ALA A 109 5.64 11.59 0.55
C ALA A 109 4.91 11.50 1.90
N ALA A 110 5.50 12.06 2.97
CA ALA A 110 4.92 12.06 4.31
C ALA A 110 3.56 12.77 4.36
N SER A 111 3.39 13.86 3.62
CA SER A 111 2.13 14.61 3.59
C SER A 111 0.95 13.81 3.03
N VAL A 112 1.21 12.83 2.14
CA VAL A 112 0.19 11.90 1.67
C VAL A 112 -0.30 11.04 2.83
N GLN A 113 0.60 10.44 3.59
CA GLN A 113 0.24 9.61 4.74
C GLN A 113 -0.55 10.40 5.79
N ASP A 114 -0.12 11.62 6.11
CA ASP A 114 -0.81 12.49 7.07
C ASP A 114 -2.23 12.82 6.61
N THR A 115 -2.44 13.02 5.32
CA THR A 115 -3.77 13.23 4.72
C THR A 115 -4.61 11.96 4.85
N GLN A 116 -4.04 10.81 4.48
CA GLN A 116 -4.75 9.53 4.47
C GLN A 116 -5.16 9.07 5.88
N ILE A 117 -4.42 9.41 6.93
CA ILE A 117 -4.84 9.14 8.33
C ILE A 117 -6.22 9.73 8.63
N ASN A 118 -6.48 10.95 8.20
CA ASN A 118 -7.76 11.60 8.43
C ASN A 118 -8.87 11.06 7.52
N GLU A 119 -8.55 10.80 6.26
CA GLU A 119 -9.51 10.26 5.29
C GLU A 119 -9.95 8.85 5.66
N TRP A 120 -9.03 7.97 6.01
CA TRP A 120 -9.36 6.60 6.42
C TRP A 120 -10.20 6.58 7.70
N ARG A 121 -9.88 7.44 8.67
CA ARG A 121 -10.70 7.57 9.91
C ARG A 121 -12.13 8.01 9.62
N ALA A 122 -12.33 8.86 8.63
CA ALA A 122 -13.66 9.28 8.21
C ALA A 122 -14.47 8.15 7.57
N CYS A 123 -13.82 7.06 7.15
CA CYS A 123 -14.44 5.88 6.54
C CYS A 123 -14.64 4.71 7.50
N ALA A 124 -14.18 4.85 8.76
CA ALA A 124 -14.30 3.79 9.77
C ALA A 124 -15.76 3.37 10.00
N GLY A 125 -16.03 2.07 10.00
CA GLY A 125 -17.35 1.49 10.18
C GLY A 125 -18.30 1.66 9.00
N ILE A 126 -17.85 2.25 7.88
CA ILE A 126 -18.72 2.54 6.73
C ILE A 126 -18.69 1.36 5.74
N SER A 127 -19.85 1.04 5.20
CA SER A 127 -19.98 0.16 4.04
C SER A 127 -19.69 0.95 2.76
N VAL A 128 -18.69 0.54 2.01
CA VAL A 128 -18.20 1.20 0.79
C VAL A 128 -18.46 0.29 -0.39
N THR A 129 -19.18 0.80 -1.38
CA THR A 129 -19.36 0.10 -2.65
C THR A 129 -18.31 0.54 -3.65
N LEU A 130 -17.52 -0.39 -4.15
CA LEU A 130 -16.50 -0.18 -5.17
C LEU A 130 -17.05 -0.48 -6.56
N THR A 131 -16.72 0.37 -7.54
CA THR A 131 -17.18 0.27 -8.92
C THR A 131 -16.03 0.55 -9.88
N GLY A 132 -15.75 -0.36 -10.77
CA GLY A 132 -14.63 -0.30 -11.72
C GLY A 132 -13.77 -1.56 -11.63
N GLY A 133 -13.18 -1.98 -12.74
CA GLY A 133 -12.34 -3.19 -12.77
C GLY A 133 -13.08 -4.53 -12.66
N GLY A 134 -14.42 -4.53 -12.45
CA GLY A 134 -15.23 -5.73 -12.28
C GLY A 134 -16.67 -5.41 -11.86
N PRO A 135 -17.47 -6.42 -11.48
CA PRO A 135 -18.79 -6.20 -10.89
C PRO A 135 -18.69 -5.35 -9.63
N PRO A 136 -19.67 -4.46 -9.36
CA PRO A 136 -19.71 -3.71 -8.11
C PRO A 136 -19.74 -4.66 -6.91
N HIS A 137 -18.93 -4.34 -5.90
CA HIS A 137 -18.90 -5.10 -4.65
C HIS A 137 -18.82 -4.15 -3.46
N THR A 138 -19.29 -4.63 -2.31
CA THR A 138 -19.36 -3.81 -1.09
C THR A 138 -18.47 -4.42 -0.02
N ILE A 139 -17.65 -3.57 0.57
CA ILE A 139 -16.81 -3.88 1.71
C ILE A 139 -17.25 -3.09 2.94
N THR A 140 -16.86 -3.52 4.12
CA THR A 140 -16.98 -2.74 5.35
C THR A 140 -15.58 -2.37 5.82
N VAL A 141 -15.32 -1.08 5.96
CA VAL A 141 -14.03 -0.54 6.43
C VAL A 141 -14.00 -0.61 7.96
N GLY A 142 -12.94 -1.18 8.53
CA GLY A 142 -12.71 -1.23 9.96
C GLY A 142 -12.16 0.09 10.52
N GLU A 143 -11.77 0.08 11.81
CA GLU A 143 -11.07 1.20 12.43
C GLU A 143 -9.61 1.25 11.96
N PRO A 144 -9.14 2.38 11.40
CA PRO A 144 -7.74 2.52 11.04
C PRO A 144 -6.87 2.71 12.28
N GLU A 145 -5.71 2.09 12.24
CA GLU A 145 -4.68 2.23 13.27
C GLU A 145 -3.42 2.87 12.67
N SER A 146 -2.73 3.69 13.44
CA SER A 146 -1.42 4.22 13.08
C SER A 146 -0.40 3.79 14.12
N VAL A 147 0.50 2.88 13.73
CA VAL A 147 1.52 2.30 14.62
C VAL A 147 2.88 2.35 13.93
N GLU A 148 3.86 2.91 14.61
CA GLU A 148 5.26 2.98 14.13
C GLU A 148 5.41 3.56 12.71
N GLY A 149 4.62 4.60 12.40
CA GLY A 149 4.66 5.25 11.09
C GLY A 149 3.94 4.47 9.98
N ARG A 150 3.19 3.43 10.31
CA ARG A 150 2.33 2.69 9.37
C ARG A 150 0.87 2.95 9.67
N LEU A 151 0.12 3.32 8.66
CA LEU A 151 -1.33 3.43 8.69
C LEU A 151 -1.90 2.11 8.19
N THR A 152 -2.72 1.45 9.02
CA THR A 152 -3.29 0.14 8.73
C THR A 152 -4.80 0.17 8.91
N VAL A 153 -5.54 -0.47 8.02
CA VAL A 153 -6.97 -0.71 8.16
C VAL A 153 -7.31 -2.12 7.70
N THR A 154 -8.28 -2.74 8.36
CA THR A 154 -8.89 -3.99 7.89
C THR A 154 -10.20 -3.66 7.19
N PHE A 155 -10.50 -4.31 6.10
CA PHE A 155 -11.84 -4.29 5.51
C PHE A 155 -12.33 -5.70 5.23
N THR A 156 -13.63 -5.88 5.31
CA THR A 156 -14.25 -7.19 5.16
C THR A 156 -15.32 -7.19 4.08
N GLU A 157 -15.43 -8.30 3.39
CA GLU A 157 -16.49 -8.60 2.45
C GLU A 157 -16.93 -10.08 2.59
N PRO A 158 -18.04 -10.52 2.01
CA PRO A 158 -18.45 -11.90 2.12
C PRO A 158 -17.38 -12.88 1.66
N GLY A 159 -16.91 -13.73 2.59
CA GLY A 159 -15.96 -14.80 2.32
C GLY A 159 -14.48 -14.41 2.40
N ARG A 160 -14.13 -13.14 2.62
CA ARG A 160 -12.74 -12.74 2.84
C ARG A 160 -12.56 -11.52 3.75
N SER A 161 -11.39 -11.42 4.33
CA SER A 161 -10.93 -10.27 5.10
C SER A 161 -9.62 -9.78 4.52
N CYS A 162 -9.46 -8.46 4.45
CA CYS A 162 -8.31 -7.82 3.84
C CYS A 162 -7.63 -6.91 4.86
N GLN A 163 -6.31 -6.83 4.79
CA GLN A 163 -5.50 -5.81 5.46
C GLN A 163 -4.97 -4.84 4.40
N HIS A 164 -5.04 -3.55 4.69
CA HIS A 164 -4.46 -2.49 3.87
C HIS A 164 -3.48 -1.69 4.73
N VAL A 165 -2.29 -1.49 4.22
CA VAL A 165 -1.19 -0.77 4.88
C VAL A 165 -0.68 0.32 3.95
N LEU A 166 -0.57 1.54 4.48
CA LEU A 166 0.07 2.66 3.83
C LEU A 166 1.19 3.18 4.74
N THR A 167 2.38 3.28 4.21
CA THR A 167 3.56 3.79 4.93
C THR A 167 4.47 4.57 3.99
N THR A 168 5.43 5.30 4.56
CA THR A 168 6.41 6.05 3.79
C THR A 168 7.82 5.67 4.20
N ASP A 169 8.72 5.60 3.23
CA ASP A 169 10.16 5.56 3.47
C ASP A 169 10.88 6.38 2.40
N SER A 170 11.84 7.21 2.83
CA SER A 170 12.46 8.19 1.95
C SER A 170 11.38 9.02 1.24
N ASN A 171 11.50 9.21 -0.05
CA ASN A 171 10.53 9.93 -0.88
C ASN A 171 9.48 9.00 -1.53
N VAL A 172 9.20 7.85 -0.94
CA VAL A 172 8.27 6.84 -1.48
C VAL A 172 7.11 6.60 -0.53
N VAL A 173 5.90 6.58 -1.05
CA VAL A 173 4.72 5.99 -0.41
C VAL A 173 4.63 4.52 -0.83
N ILE A 174 4.51 3.64 0.14
CA ILE A 174 4.30 2.19 -0.01
C ILE A 174 2.85 1.90 0.38
N ASP A 175 2.10 1.28 -0.50
CA ASP A 175 0.65 1.11 -0.40
C ASP A 175 0.31 -0.34 -0.77
N VAL A 176 -0.07 -1.15 0.21
CA VAL A 176 -0.19 -2.61 0.07
C VAL A 176 -1.51 -3.09 0.65
N ALA A 177 -2.22 -3.91 -0.09
CA ALA A 177 -3.37 -4.64 0.43
C ALA A 177 -3.23 -6.15 0.18
N THR A 178 -3.60 -6.93 1.17
CA THR A 178 -3.68 -8.40 1.07
C THR A 178 -5.05 -8.87 1.51
N CYS A 179 -5.62 -9.83 0.81
CA CYS A 179 -6.88 -10.47 1.16
C CYS A 179 -6.69 -11.98 1.30
N THR A 180 -7.35 -12.54 2.32
CA THR A 180 -7.42 -13.99 2.57
C THR A 180 -8.80 -14.34 3.15
N ALA A 181 -9.13 -15.60 3.28
CA ALA A 181 -10.39 -16.03 3.89
C ALA A 181 -10.55 -15.55 5.35
N THR A 182 -9.46 -15.43 6.10
CA THR A 182 -9.46 -15.14 7.55
C THR A 182 -8.82 -13.83 7.93
N GLY A 183 -8.26 -13.09 6.97
CA GLY A 183 -7.42 -11.92 7.23
C GLY A 183 -6.00 -12.32 7.68
N GLY A 184 -5.22 -11.33 8.12
CA GLY A 184 -3.84 -11.53 8.59
C GLY A 184 -3.05 -10.24 8.58
N GLN A 185 -1.73 -10.34 8.74
CA GLN A 185 -0.79 -9.22 8.76
C GLN A 185 0.16 -9.21 7.55
N GLN A 186 -0.18 -9.94 6.51
CA GLN A 186 0.68 -10.12 5.35
C GLN A 186 0.95 -8.81 4.60
N ALA A 187 0.02 -7.85 4.59
CA ALA A 187 0.25 -6.54 3.98
C ALA A 187 1.36 -5.77 4.72
N ASP A 188 1.39 -5.86 6.05
CA ASP A 188 2.46 -5.27 6.87
C ASP A 188 3.81 -5.92 6.59
N ASP A 189 3.86 -7.24 6.50
CA ASP A 189 5.08 -7.99 6.18
C ASP A 189 5.61 -7.64 4.78
N ILE A 190 4.73 -7.49 3.78
CA ILE A 190 5.10 -7.06 2.43
C ILE A 190 5.61 -5.62 2.44
N ALA A 191 4.87 -4.70 3.07
CA ALA A 191 5.28 -3.30 3.18
C ALA A 191 6.65 -3.16 3.84
N LYS A 192 6.90 -3.92 4.91
CA LYS A 192 8.20 -3.97 5.56
C LYS A 192 9.31 -4.45 4.62
N GLN A 193 9.10 -5.53 3.89
CA GLN A 193 10.10 -6.04 2.95
C GLN A 193 10.38 -5.06 1.80
N ILE A 194 9.37 -4.29 1.36
CA ILE A 194 9.56 -3.21 0.39
C ILE A 194 10.40 -2.08 1.01
N THR A 195 10.11 -1.67 2.25
CA THR A 195 10.89 -0.69 3.01
C THR A 195 12.36 -1.11 3.12
N ASP A 196 12.61 -2.38 3.44
CA ASP A 196 13.98 -2.92 3.59
C ASP A 196 14.80 -2.87 2.27
N LYS A 197 14.17 -2.63 1.10
CA LYS A 197 14.85 -2.44 -0.19
C LYS A 197 15.21 -0.97 -0.49
N ILE A 198 14.67 -0.01 0.27
CA ILE A 198 14.88 1.43 0.04
C ILE A 198 16.19 1.92 0.69
N THR A 199 16.81 1.14 1.55
CA THR A 199 18.05 1.47 2.30
C THR A 199 19.30 1.45 1.44
#